data_e4300bd8adfde4157373b950c31c65c0
#
_entry.id   e4300bd8adfde4157373b950c31c65c0
#
_cell.length_a   1.000
_cell.length_b   1.000
_cell.length_c   1.000
_cell.angle_alpha   90.00
_cell.angle_beta   90.00
_cell.angle_gamma   90.00
#
_symmetry.space_group_name_H-M   'P 1'
#
loop_
_entity.id
_entity.type
_entity.pdbx_description
1 polymer ?
#
loop_
_entity_poly.entity_id
_entity_poly.type
_entity_poly.pdbx_seq_one_letter_code
_entity_poly.pdbx_strand_id
1 'polypeptide(L)'
;MHPGPDRPDDLVATARRHDLDVLVLDSYELDPAGAGALRAAGVLTLAIVDGDTRGQDADLYLDQNFATDLAVPAGRLLAGSGYALLREGVLAARPAAPRPAVTVQPASVLAFFGGTDAAGAAPVLTEVLLSTGRPMELTVVVGRPELAARMARLTPGAGQSLLPVPPTGTLPTLIAAADLVVSAAGTSTWELCCLGAPSALVCVVDNQRESYHRVVAAGLAAGLGELPALAGDAAATRAAAHTLAGLLDDGARRAELSARAWTAVDGRGRSRVVDAVLEALRHVAAGAPVQ
;
A
#
# COMPACT_ATOMS: atom_id res chain seq x y z
N MET A 1 -16.63 -12.50 9.62
CA MET A 1 -16.35 -11.28 10.39
C MET A 1 -17.70 -10.60 10.58
N HIS A 2 -18.16 -10.38 11.80
CA HIS A 2 -19.37 -9.56 12.00
C HIS A 2 -18.98 -8.12 11.68
N PRO A 3 -19.83 -7.34 10.98
CA PRO A 3 -19.63 -5.90 10.89
C PRO A 3 -19.59 -5.35 12.32
N GLY A 4 -18.58 -4.51 12.60
CA GLY A 4 -18.50 -3.81 13.88
C GLY A 4 -19.66 -2.84 14.03
N PRO A 5 -19.84 -2.24 15.22
CA PRO A 5 -20.83 -1.21 15.43
C PRO A 5 -20.48 0.00 14.54
N ASP A 6 -21.46 0.51 13.81
CA ASP A 6 -21.34 1.65 12.89
C ASP A 6 -22.06 2.91 13.39
N ARG A 7 -23.02 2.75 14.32
CA ARG A 7 -23.81 3.84 14.89
C ARG A 7 -23.13 4.44 16.13
N PRO A 8 -23.23 5.76 16.35
CA PRO A 8 -22.59 6.43 17.47
C PRO A 8 -22.89 5.80 18.84
N ASP A 9 -24.17 5.48 19.12
CA ASP A 9 -24.58 4.86 20.38
C ASP A 9 -23.98 3.46 20.58
N ASP A 10 -23.89 2.66 19.52
CA ASP A 10 -23.33 1.31 19.55
C ASP A 10 -21.81 1.34 19.75
N LEU A 11 -21.13 2.32 19.17
CA LEU A 11 -19.71 2.59 19.40
C LEU A 11 -19.44 2.94 20.86
N VAL A 12 -20.21 3.87 21.43
CA VAL A 12 -20.11 4.28 22.85
C VAL A 12 -20.43 3.10 23.78
N ALA A 13 -21.49 2.33 23.49
CA ALA A 13 -21.85 1.16 24.28
C ALA A 13 -20.74 0.09 24.25
N THR A 14 -20.10 -0.09 23.09
CA THR A 14 -18.98 -1.03 22.91
C THR A 14 -17.76 -0.56 23.72
N ALA A 15 -17.39 0.71 23.63
CA ALA A 15 -16.27 1.27 24.36
C ALA A 15 -16.47 1.12 25.89
N ARG A 16 -17.67 1.43 26.39
CA ARG A 16 -18.00 1.26 27.82
C ARG A 16 -18.00 -0.20 28.26
N ARG A 17 -18.55 -1.11 27.45
CA ARG A 17 -18.59 -2.55 27.76
C ARG A 17 -17.20 -3.14 27.95
N HIS A 18 -16.24 -2.66 27.19
CA HIS A 18 -14.87 -3.17 27.18
C HIS A 18 -13.87 -2.28 27.93
N ASP A 19 -14.35 -1.24 28.62
CA ASP A 19 -13.53 -0.29 29.38
C ASP A 19 -12.36 0.27 28.56
N LEU A 20 -12.69 0.78 27.35
CA LEU A 20 -11.70 1.25 26.40
C LEU A 20 -11.38 2.73 26.63
N ASP A 21 -10.09 3.04 26.75
CA ASP A 21 -9.57 4.41 26.78
C ASP A 21 -9.43 5.01 25.38
N VAL A 22 -9.22 4.14 24.36
CA VAL A 22 -8.98 4.54 22.96
C VAL A 22 -9.80 3.67 22.02
N LEU A 23 -10.35 4.28 20.98
CA LEU A 23 -10.94 3.56 19.86
C LEU A 23 -10.34 4.02 18.52
N VAL A 24 -9.87 3.05 17.70
CA VAL A 24 -9.40 3.29 16.35
C VAL A 24 -10.56 3.08 15.37
N LEU A 25 -10.83 4.08 14.55
CA LEU A 25 -11.89 4.11 13.55
C LEU A 25 -11.26 3.93 12.16
N ASP A 26 -11.50 2.78 11.53
CA ASP A 26 -10.97 2.43 10.20
C ASP A 26 -12.10 1.85 9.34
N SER A 27 -12.95 2.70 8.81
CA SER A 27 -14.04 2.31 7.91
C SER A 27 -14.55 3.48 7.10
N TYR A 28 -14.97 3.20 5.86
CA TYR A 28 -15.61 4.16 4.97
C TYR A 28 -17.11 4.36 5.26
N GLU A 29 -17.71 3.51 6.09
CA GLU A 29 -19.16 3.42 6.30
C GLU A 29 -19.60 3.92 7.70
N LEU A 30 -18.65 4.37 8.53
CA LEU A 30 -18.97 4.87 9.87
C LEU A 30 -19.77 6.17 9.82
N ASP A 31 -20.77 6.29 10.71
CA ASP A 31 -21.51 7.52 10.91
C ASP A 31 -20.55 8.66 11.29
N PRO A 32 -20.59 9.81 10.59
CA PRO A 32 -19.74 10.97 10.89
C PRO A 32 -19.78 11.43 12.36
N ALA A 33 -20.90 11.24 13.06
CA ALA A 33 -21.04 11.59 14.48
C ALA A 33 -20.33 10.61 15.43
N GLY A 34 -19.82 9.48 14.94
CA GLY A 34 -19.26 8.41 15.77
C GLY A 34 -18.08 8.85 16.61
N ALA A 35 -17.09 9.52 16.01
CA ALA A 35 -15.91 10.01 16.74
C ALA A 35 -16.28 11.05 17.81
N GLY A 36 -17.15 12.01 17.46
CA GLY A 36 -17.64 13.02 18.39
C GLY A 36 -18.40 12.44 19.60
N ALA A 37 -19.22 11.41 19.37
CA ALA A 37 -19.95 10.72 20.44
C ALA A 37 -18.99 9.97 21.40
N LEU A 38 -17.99 9.30 20.88
CA LEU A 38 -16.94 8.63 21.68
C LEU A 38 -16.16 9.65 22.52
N ARG A 39 -15.74 10.74 21.91
CA ARG A 39 -15.04 11.82 22.63
C ARG A 39 -15.89 12.44 23.74
N ALA A 40 -17.19 12.66 23.48
CA ALA A 40 -18.12 13.11 24.51
C ALA A 40 -18.29 12.10 25.68
N ALA A 41 -18.05 10.82 25.41
CA ALA A 41 -18.04 9.74 26.40
C ALA A 41 -16.68 9.56 27.10
N GLY A 42 -15.67 10.39 26.79
CA GLY A 42 -14.32 10.34 27.38
C GLY A 42 -13.39 9.32 26.76
N VAL A 43 -13.71 8.81 25.58
CA VAL A 43 -12.89 7.84 24.83
C VAL A 43 -12.08 8.57 23.76
N LEU A 44 -10.75 8.46 23.81
CA LEU A 44 -9.86 9.02 22.77
C LEU A 44 -10.11 8.34 21.42
N THR A 45 -10.18 9.13 20.37
CA THR A 45 -10.43 8.60 19.02
C THR A 45 -9.27 8.84 18.08
N LEU A 46 -8.84 7.79 17.36
CA LEU A 46 -7.94 7.85 16.23
C LEU A 46 -8.71 7.43 14.97
N ALA A 47 -8.94 8.35 14.03
CA ALA A 47 -9.53 8.03 12.74
C ALA A 47 -8.44 7.77 11.71
N ILE A 48 -8.45 6.59 11.07
CA ILE A 48 -7.64 6.30 9.88
C ILE A 48 -8.42 6.83 8.68
N VAL A 49 -7.79 7.73 7.94
CA VAL A 49 -8.42 8.48 6.84
C VAL A 49 -7.59 8.36 5.56
N ASP A 50 -8.20 8.69 4.45
CA ASP A 50 -7.61 8.63 3.11
C ASP A 50 -7.95 9.92 2.35
N GLY A 51 -7.24 11.00 2.70
CA GLY A 51 -7.41 12.35 2.14
C GLY A 51 -8.68 13.08 2.55
N ASP A 52 -9.61 12.44 3.26
CA ASP A 52 -10.89 13.02 3.70
C ASP A 52 -11.28 12.46 5.08
N THR A 53 -11.64 13.35 6.01
CA THR A 53 -12.13 12.97 7.34
C THR A 53 -13.51 12.30 7.31
N ARG A 54 -14.26 12.44 6.22
CA ARG A 54 -15.66 11.99 6.09
C ARG A 54 -16.56 12.52 7.18
N GLY A 55 -16.27 13.74 7.64
CA GLY A 55 -17.02 14.41 8.71
C GLY A 55 -16.76 13.87 10.10
N GLN A 56 -15.84 12.94 10.30
CA GLN A 56 -15.43 12.49 11.63
C GLN A 56 -14.73 13.63 12.38
N ASP A 57 -15.14 13.92 13.62
CA ASP A 57 -14.46 14.83 14.54
C ASP A 57 -13.67 14.02 15.57
N ALA A 58 -12.55 13.43 15.11
CA ALA A 58 -11.66 12.62 15.94
C ALA A 58 -10.61 13.46 16.67
N ASP A 59 -10.04 12.90 17.75
CA ASP A 59 -8.93 13.54 18.47
C ASP A 59 -7.63 13.50 17.66
N LEU A 60 -7.38 12.38 16.97
CA LEU A 60 -6.25 12.19 16.07
C LEU A 60 -6.72 11.66 14.72
N TYR A 61 -6.06 12.09 13.66
CA TYR A 61 -6.24 11.59 12.30
C TYR A 61 -4.95 10.98 11.79
N LEU A 62 -5.03 9.79 11.24
CA LEU A 62 -3.91 9.13 10.59
C LEU A 62 -4.17 9.06 9.08
N ASP A 63 -3.40 9.81 8.30
CA ASP A 63 -3.37 9.69 6.85
C ASP A 63 -1.99 9.19 6.40
N GLN A 64 -1.94 7.93 5.98
CA GLN A 64 -0.70 7.25 5.59
C GLN A 64 -0.23 7.59 4.17
N ASN A 65 -0.99 8.38 3.42
CA ASN A 65 -0.62 8.76 2.06
C ASN A 65 0.68 9.56 2.03
N PHE A 66 1.45 9.42 0.96
CA PHE A 66 2.77 10.05 0.81
C PHE A 66 2.73 11.56 1.00
N ALA A 67 1.67 12.19 0.54
CA ALA A 67 1.36 13.58 0.82
C ALA A 67 -0.16 13.71 0.95
N THR A 68 -0.63 14.51 1.91
CA THR A 68 -2.05 14.80 2.11
C THR A 68 -2.26 16.29 2.23
N ASP A 69 -3.37 16.77 1.68
CA ASP A 69 -3.85 18.15 1.82
C ASP A 69 -4.97 18.23 2.87
N LEU A 70 -5.08 17.20 3.72
CA LEU A 70 -6.13 17.10 4.72
C LEU A 70 -6.06 18.26 5.71
N ALA A 71 -7.10 19.09 5.72
CA ALA A 71 -7.23 20.22 6.63
C ALA A 71 -7.92 19.77 7.92
N VAL A 72 -7.16 19.60 8.99
CA VAL A 72 -7.67 19.31 10.34
C VAL A 72 -7.00 20.25 11.35
N PRO A 73 -7.52 20.38 12.60
CA PRO A 73 -6.88 21.19 13.62
C PRO A 73 -5.41 20.82 13.82
N ALA A 74 -4.57 21.82 14.06
CA ALA A 74 -3.14 21.64 14.29
C ALA A 74 -2.88 20.63 15.43
N GLY A 75 -1.84 19.82 15.28
CA GLY A 75 -1.47 18.80 16.25
C GLY A 75 -2.28 17.49 16.20
N ARG A 76 -3.38 17.44 15.45
CA ARG A 76 -4.23 16.24 15.36
C ARG A 76 -3.90 15.35 14.15
N LEU A 77 -3.08 15.79 13.21
CA LEU A 77 -2.78 15.06 11.97
C LEU A 77 -1.46 14.31 12.06
N LEU A 78 -1.52 13.00 11.95
CA LEU A 78 -0.39 12.11 11.74
C LEU A 78 -0.34 11.77 10.24
N ALA A 79 0.47 12.54 9.48
CA ALA A 79 0.44 12.51 8.02
C ALA A 79 1.71 11.95 7.40
N GLY A 80 1.51 11.23 6.29
CA GLY A 80 2.57 10.80 5.40
C GLY A 80 3.06 9.38 5.63
N SER A 81 3.90 8.91 4.71
CA SER A 81 4.45 7.55 4.67
C SER A 81 5.27 7.17 5.92
N GLY A 82 5.77 8.17 6.67
CA GLY A 82 6.44 7.96 7.94
C GLY A 82 5.54 7.36 9.04
N TYR A 83 4.24 7.45 8.89
CA TYR A 83 3.23 6.87 9.77
C TYR A 83 2.60 5.59 9.22
N ALA A 84 3.12 5.01 8.14
CA ALA A 84 2.58 3.79 7.54
C ALA A 84 2.53 2.64 8.56
N LEU A 85 1.33 2.08 8.73
CA LEU A 85 1.08 0.93 9.62
C LEU A 85 1.44 -0.36 8.88
N LEU A 86 2.59 -0.92 9.21
CA LEU A 86 3.09 -2.12 8.57
C LEU A 86 2.99 -3.33 9.50
N ARG A 87 2.62 -4.48 8.93
CA ARG A 87 2.57 -5.76 9.65
C ARG A 87 3.98 -6.25 10.00
N GLU A 88 4.06 -7.07 11.06
CA GLU A 88 5.33 -7.58 11.60
C GLU A 88 6.19 -8.28 10.54
N GLY A 89 5.57 -9.10 9.68
CA GLY A 89 6.30 -9.81 8.62
C GLY A 89 7.00 -8.89 7.60
N VAL A 90 6.47 -7.69 7.35
CA VAL A 90 7.14 -6.68 6.52
C VAL A 90 8.34 -6.09 7.26
N LEU A 91 8.15 -5.73 8.53
CA LEU A 91 9.23 -5.17 9.35
C LEU A 91 10.38 -6.15 9.52
N ALA A 92 10.07 -7.43 9.75
CA ALA A 92 11.07 -8.49 9.89
C ALA A 92 11.84 -8.76 8.57
N ALA A 93 11.21 -8.54 7.43
CA ALA A 93 11.83 -8.72 6.12
C ALA A 93 12.56 -7.47 5.59
N ARG A 94 12.49 -6.32 6.31
CA ARG A 94 13.14 -5.09 5.88
C ARG A 94 14.66 -5.26 5.81
N PRO A 95 15.30 -5.01 4.66
CA PRO A 95 16.76 -5.09 4.55
C PRO A 95 17.44 -3.96 5.32
N ALA A 96 18.70 -4.20 5.75
CA ALA A 96 19.50 -3.20 6.45
C ALA A 96 19.90 -2.00 5.56
N ALA A 97 19.86 -2.16 4.24
CA ALA A 97 20.19 -1.14 3.24
C ALA A 97 19.32 -1.32 1.99
N PRO A 98 19.15 -0.26 1.19
CA PRO A 98 18.49 -0.36 -0.10
C PRO A 98 19.27 -1.28 -1.06
N ARG A 99 18.64 -1.71 -2.14
CA ARG A 99 19.24 -2.63 -3.09
C ARG A 99 20.40 -2.00 -3.86
N PRO A 100 21.48 -2.75 -4.08
CA PRO A 100 22.61 -2.29 -4.90
C PRO A 100 22.23 -2.27 -6.40
N ALA A 101 22.99 -1.50 -7.18
CA ALA A 101 22.89 -1.46 -8.63
C ALA A 101 23.48 -2.72 -9.25
N VAL A 102 22.67 -3.76 -9.37
CA VAL A 102 23.06 -5.05 -9.98
C VAL A 102 22.10 -5.38 -11.12
N THR A 103 22.63 -5.86 -12.24
CA THR A 103 21.84 -6.40 -13.33
C THR A 103 22.07 -7.91 -13.39
N VAL A 104 21.05 -8.68 -13.00
CA VAL A 104 21.04 -10.14 -13.06
C VAL A 104 20.14 -10.58 -14.22
N GLN A 105 20.56 -11.62 -14.95
CA GLN A 105 19.76 -12.20 -16.03
C GLN A 105 19.70 -13.73 -15.86
N PRO A 106 18.51 -14.33 -15.89
CA PRO A 106 17.18 -13.70 -15.93
C PRO A 106 16.87 -12.92 -14.65
N ALA A 107 16.13 -11.80 -14.77
CA ALA A 107 15.71 -11.03 -13.60
C ALA A 107 14.57 -11.76 -12.86
N SER A 108 14.61 -11.75 -11.53
CA SER A 108 13.50 -12.23 -10.70
C SER A 108 12.42 -11.15 -10.59
N VAL A 109 11.23 -11.42 -11.14
CA VAL A 109 10.10 -10.50 -11.13
C VAL A 109 8.95 -11.08 -10.32
N LEU A 110 8.43 -10.29 -9.39
CA LEU A 110 7.21 -10.62 -8.63
C LEU A 110 6.07 -9.72 -9.08
N ALA A 111 4.89 -10.28 -9.34
CA ALA A 111 3.68 -9.51 -9.61
C ALA A 111 2.56 -9.90 -8.64
N PHE A 112 1.89 -8.90 -8.03
CA PHE A 112 0.71 -9.11 -7.20
C PHE A 112 -0.16 -7.85 -7.15
N PHE A 113 -1.51 -8.03 -7.01
CA PHE A 113 -2.47 -6.93 -7.17
C PHE A 113 -3.53 -6.94 -6.05
N GLY A 114 -3.04 -6.87 -4.80
CA GLY A 114 -3.88 -7.01 -3.61
C GLY A 114 -4.27 -8.46 -3.30
N GLY A 115 -5.06 -8.66 -2.24
CA GLY A 115 -5.37 -10.01 -1.75
C GLY A 115 -6.20 -10.87 -2.71
N THR A 116 -7.12 -10.26 -3.46
CA THR A 116 -8.06 -10.96 -4.35
C THR A 116 -7.90 -10.61 -5.82
N ASP A 117 -7.10 -9.59 -6.15
CA ASP A 117 -7.04 -9.01 -7.51
C ASP A 117 -8.44 -8.79 -8.10
N ALA A 118 -9.29 -8.03 -7.37
CA ALA A 118 -10.68 -7.81 -7.75
C ALA A 118 -10.82 -7.17 -9.15
N ALA A 119 -9.86 -6.34 -9.55
CA ALA A 119 -9.82 -5.68 -10.85
C ALA A 119 -9.32 -6.58 -11.99
N GLY A 120 -8.73 -7.75 -11.69
CA GLY A 120 -8.20 -8.66 -12.69
C GLY A 120 -6.92 -8.17 -13.38
N ALA A 121 -6.07 -7.47 -12.66
CA ALA A 121 -4.84 -6.87 -13.17
C ALA A 121 -3.75 -7.91 -13.50
N ALA A 122 -3.71 -9.05 -12.79
CA ALA A 122 -2.66 -10.06 -12.94
C ALA A 122 -2.48 -10.54 -14.38
N PRO A 123 -3.50 -11.01 -15.12
CA PRO A 123 -3.30 -11.45 -16.50
C PRO A 123 -2.88 -10.30 -17.43
N VAL A 124 -3.45 -9.10 -17.27
CA VAL A 124 -3.09 -7.94 -18.13
C VAL A 124 -1.63 -7.56 -17.96
N LEU A 125 -1.18 -7.38 -16.72
CA LEU A 125 0.21 -7.00 -16.44
C LEU A 125 1.20 -8.13 -16.76
N THR A 126 0.78 -9.39 -16.64
CA THR A 126 1.60 -10.51 -17.08
C THR A 126 1.81 -10.49 -18.60
N GLU A 127 0.75 -10.27 -19.40
CA GLU A 127 0.87 -10.10 -20.85
C GLU A 127 1.82 -8.95 -21.22
N VAL A 128 1.71 -7.80 -20.52
CA VAL A 128 2.62 -6.67 -20.71
C VAL A 128 4.06 -7.04 -20.38
N LEU A 129 4.32 -7.73 -19.26
CA LEU A 129 5.66 -8.20 -18.86
C LEU A 129 6.25 -9.15 -19.91
N LEU A 130 5.50 -10.17 -20.31
CA LEU A 130 5.96 -11.13 -21.32
C LEU A 130 6.23 -10.46 -22.68
N SER A 131 5.43 -9.45 -23.06
CA SER A 131 5.61 -8.71 -24.31
C SER A 131 6.90 -7.89 -24.36
N THR A 132 7.57 -7.65 -23.23
CA THR A 132 8.89 -6.99 -23.20
C THR A 132 9.98 -7.79 -23.92
N GLY A 133 9.82 -9.12 -24.03
CA GLY A 133 10.82 -10.03 -24.59
C GLY A 133 12.11 -10.13 -23.76
N ARG A 134 12.15 -9.55 -22.55
CA ARG A 134 13.34 -9.61 -21.68
C ARG A 134 13.37 -10.91 -20.91
N PRO A 135 14.56 -11.53 -20.72
CA PRO A 135 14.70 -12.71 -19.88
C PRO A 135 14.27 -12.41 -18.43
N MET A 136 13.35 -13.22 -17.88
CA MET A 136 12.86 -13.07 -16.52
C MET A 136 12.29 -14.37 -15.96
N GLU A 137 12.37 -14.50 -14.63
CA GLU A 137 11.63 -15.48 -13.85
C GLU A 137 10.45 -14.77 -13.18
N LEU A 138 9.25 -14.89 -13.78
CA LEU A 138 8.07 -14.18 -13.33
C LEU A 138 7.23 -15.04 -12.39
N THR A 139 7.15 -14.65 -11.13
CA THR A 139 6.20 -15.19 -10.14
C THR A 139 5.01 -14.26 -10.03
N VAL A 140 3.79 -14.77 -10.19
CA VAL A 140 2.55 -14.00 -10.07
C VAL A 140 1.66 -14.57 -8.98
N VAL A 141 1.33 -13.73 -7.98
CA VAL A 141 0.40 -14.13 -6.92
C VAL A 141 -1.03 -13.98 -7.42
N VAL A 142 -1.77 -15.10 -7.49
CA VAL A 142 -3.14 -15.15 -8.01
C VAL A 142 -4.05 -15.89 -7.04
N GLY A 143 -5.00 -15.16 -6.45
CA GLY A 143 -5.94 -15.70 -5.44
C GLY A 143 -7.23 -16.28 -6.05
N ARG A 144 -7.57 -15.94 -7.30
CA ARG A 144 -8.84 -16.30 -7.94
C ARG A 144 -8.64 -17.37 -9.02
N PRO A 145 -9.39 -18.51 -8.95
CA PRO A 145 -9.23 -19.61 -9.90
C PRO A 145 -9.41 -19.20 -11.37
N GLU A 146 -10.34 -18.28 -11.66
CA GLU A 146 -10.59 -17.79 -13.01
C GLU A 146 -9.41 -16.97 -13.57
N LEU A 147 -8.69 -16.24 -12.72
CA LEU A 147 -7.46 -15.53 -13.13
C LEU A 147 -6.33 -16.53 -13.33
N ALA A 148 -6.20 -17.55 -12.48
CA ALA A 148 -5.23 -18.62 -12.65
C ALA A 148 -5.46 -19.38 -13.97
N ALA A 149 -6.71 -19.65 -14.35
CA ALA A 149 -7.03 -20.26 -15.64
C ALA A 149 -6.67 -19.38 -16.85
N ARG A 150 -6.77 -18.04 -16.72
CA ARG A 150 -6.29 -17.10 -17.76
C ARG A 150 -4.77 -17.11 -17.83
N MET A 151 -4.08 -17.10 -16.70
CA MET A 151 -2.61 -17.17 -16.64
C MET A 151 -2.06 -18.44 -17.31
N ALA A 152 -2.73 -19.60 -17.13
CA ALA A 152 -2.33 -20.87 -17.74
C ALA A 152 -2.36 -20.88 -19.29
N ARG A 153 -2.99 -19.88 -19.91
CA ARG A 153 -3.05 -19.72 -21.38
C ARG A 153 -1.93 -18.86 -21.92
N LEU A 154 -1.18 -18.18 -21.05
CA LEU A 154 -0.09 -17.32 -21.44
C LEU A 154 1.15 -18.17 -21.75
N THR A 155 1.85 -17.84 -22.81
CA THR A 155 3.06 -18.57 -23.24
C THR A 155 4.27 -17.65 -23.06
N PRO A 156 5.18 -17.95 -22.11
CA PRO A 156 6.44 -17.23 -21.98
C PRO A 156 7.28 -17.35 -23.25
N GLY A 157 7.99 -16.27 -23.58
CA GLY A 157 8.95 -16.24 -24.69
C GLY A 157 10.30 -16.85 -24.32
N ALA A 158 11.26 -16.74 -25.22
CA ALA A 158 12.63 -17.24 -24.98
C ALA A 158 13.27 -16.55 -23.77
N GLY A 159 13.82 -17.32 -22.84
CA GLY A 159 14.44 -16.82 -21.61
C GLY A 159 13.45 -16.31 -20.56
N GLN A 160 12.15 -16.53 -20.74
CA GLN A 160 11.12 -16.18 -19.79
C GLN A 160 10.51 -17.43 -19.15
N SER A 161 10.18 -17.34 -17.87
CA SER A 161 9.35 -18.32 -17.15
C SER A 161 8.19 -17.63 -16.44
N LEU A 162 7.09 -18.36 -16.24
CA LEU A 162 5.89 -17.87 -15.57
C LEU A 162 5.43 -18.89 -14.53
N LEU A 163 5.38 -18.46 -13.27
CA LEU A 163 4.95 -19.27 -12.14
C LEU A 163 3.79 -18.58 -11.40
N PRO A 164 2.53 -18.92 -11.68
CA PRO A 164 1.41 -18.51 -10.84
C PRO A 164 1.48 -19.23 -9.49
N VAL A 165 1.32 -18.47 -8.40
CA VAL A 165 1.30 -19.00 -7.01
C VAL A 165 0.08 -18.48 -6.26
N PRO A 166 -0.49 -19.25 -5.30
CA PRO A 166 -1.56 -18.76 -4.47
C PRO A 166 -1.07 -17.67 -3.49
N PRO A 167 -1.98 -16.86 -2.91
CA PRO A 167 -1.66 -15.93 -1.84
C PRO A 167 -0.91 -16.63 -0.70
N THR A 168 0.13 -15.98 -0.19
CA THR A 168 1.02 -16.58 0.80
C THR A 168 1.36 -15.60 1.92
N GLY A 169 1.53 -16.13 3.14
CA GLY A 169 2.04 -15.36 4.29
C GLY A 169 3.51 -14.93 4.13
N THR A 170 4.26 -15.55 3.21
CA THR A 170 5.66 -15.22 2.92
C THR A 170 5.84 -14.13 1.87
N LEU A 171 4.76 -13.44 1.46
CA LEU A 171 4.81 -12.36 0.48
C LEU A 171 5.89 -11.30 0.77
N PRO A 172 6.11 -10.82 2.02
CA PRO A 172 7.20 -9.89 2.31
C PRO A 172 8.59 -10.42 1.93
N THR A 173 8.84 -11.71 2.14
CA THR A 173 10.10 -12.34 1.75
C THR A 173 10.25 -12.43 0.24
N LEU A 174 9.17 -12.73 -0.48
CA LEU A 174 9.18 -12.72 -1.95
C LEU A 174 9.44 -11.32 -2.51
N ILE A 175 8.79 -10.29 -1.94
CA ILE A 175 9.04 -8.89 -2.27
C ILE A 175 10.51 -8.54 -2.02
N ALA A 176 11.03 -8.92 -0.84
CA ALA A 176 12.41 -8.67 -0.47
C ALA A 176 13.42 -9.40 -1.38
N ALA A 177 13.10 -10.49 -2.02
CA ALA A 177 13.97 -11.26 -2.92
C ALA A 177 13.91 -10.82 -4.40
N ALA A 178 12.79 -10.25 -4.87
CA ALA A 178 12.58 -9.94 -6.30
C ALA A 178 13.44 -8.75 -6.80
N ASP A 179 14.00 -8.80 -7.99
CA ASP A 179 14.74 -7.69 -8.63
C ASP A 179 13.81 -6.55 -9.05
N LEU A 180 12.56 -6.88 -9.37
CA LEU A 180 11.50 -5.95 -9.74
C LEU A 180 10.16 -6.46 -9.22
N VAL A 181 9.36 -5.56 -8.66
CA VAL A 181 7.99 -5.88 -8.24
C VAL A 181 6.99 -5.07 -9.07
N VAL A 182 5.96 -5.73 -9.61
CA VAL A 182 4.83 -5.08 -10.29
C VAL A 182 3.59 -5.23 -9.42
N SER A 183 2.95 -4.12 -9.05
CA SER A 183 1.83 -4.15 -8.12
C SER A 183 0.79 -3.07 -8.41
N ALA A 184 -0.39 -3.22 -7.79
CA ALA A 184 -1.39 -2.14 -7.74
C ALA A 184 -0.92 -1.02 -6.79
N ALA A 185 -1.32 0.21 -7.09
CA ALA A 185 -0.99 1.41 -6.30
C ALA A 185 -1.87 1.56 -5.04
N GLY A 186 -2.06 0.47 -4.29
CA GLY A 186 -2.80 0.46 -3.03
C GLY A 186 -1.88 0.55 -1.80
N THR A 187 -2.40 0.19 -0.63
CA THR A 187 -1.66 0.21 0.65
C THR A 187 -0.38 -0.64 0.65
N SER A 188 -0.30 -1.67 -0.20
CA SER A 188 0.93 -2.45 -0.41
C SER A 188 2.11 -1.61 -0.91
N THR A 189 1.87 -0.43 -1.46
CA THR A 189 2.93 0.51 -1.85
C THR A 189 3.86 0.83 -0.68
N TRP A 190 3.33 0.95 0.54
CA TRP A 190 4.14 1.23 1.72
C TRP A 190 4.96 0.00 2.16
N GLU A 191 4.45 -1.21 1.94
CA GLU A 191 5.21 -2.45 2.13
C GLU A 191 6.39 -2.51 1.15
N LEU A 192 6.16 -2.21 -0.15
CA LEU A 192 7.20 -2.15 -1.17
C LEU A 192 8.26 -1.11 -0.82
N CYS A 193 7.84 0.09 -0.43
CA CYS A 193 8.76 1.15 -0.02
C CYS A 193 9.57 0.73 1.22
N CYS A 194 8.93 0.21 2.25
CA CYS A 194 9.62 -0.26 3.46
C CYS A 194 10.67 -1.32 3.16
N LEU A 195 10.39 -2.24 2.23
CA LEU A 195 11.32 -3.28 1.83
C LEU A 195 12.38 -2.79 0.81
N GLY A 196 12.29 -1.53 0.37
CA GLY A 196 13.18 -0.99 -0.66
C GLY A 196 13.08 -1.78 -1.97
N ALA A 197 11.93 -2.35 -2.28
CA ALA A 197 11.73 -3.11 -3.50
C ALA A 197 11.63 -2.18 -4.71
N PRO A 198 12.50 -2.31 -5.72
CA PRO A 198 12.30 -1.61 -6.97
C PRO A 198 10.94 -1.99 -7.54
N SER A 199 10.06 -1.02 -7.73
CA SER A 199 8.68 -1.33 -8.08
C SER A 199 8.14 -0.51 -9.25
N ALA A 200 7.19 -1.12 -9.98
CA ALA A 200 6.37 -0.49 -10.98
C ALA A 200 4.89 -0.66 -10.61
N LEU A 201 4.15 0.43 -10.57
CA LEU A 201 2.78 0.47 -10.08
C LEU A 201 1.78 0.73 -11.20
N VAL A 202 0.63 0.08 -11.10
CA VAL A 202 -0.56 0.34 -11.93
C VAL A 202 -1.69 0.86 -11.05
N CYS A 203 -2.38 1.91 -11.50
CA CYS A 203 -3.62 2.37 -10.87
C CYS A 203 -4.78 1.46 -11.30
N VAL A 204 -5.40 0.73 -10.37
CA VAL A 204 -6.45 -0.26 -10.69
C VAL A 204 -7.86 0.24 -10.38
N VAL A 205 -8.00 1.22 -9.48
CA VAL A 205 -9.28 1.85 -9.08
C VAL A 205 -9.08 3.34 -8.83
N ASP A 206 -10.15 4.12 -8.96
CA ASP A 206 -10.09 5.59 -8.97
C ASP A 206 -9.53 6.20 -7.68
N ASN A 207 -9.83 5.62 -6.52
CA ASN A 207 -9.32 6.11 -5.23
C ASN A 207 -7.80 5.96 -5.08
N GLN A 208 -7.13 5.19 -5.94
CA GLN A 208 -5.66 5.08 -5.96
C GLN A 208 -4.99 6.17 -6.79
N ARG A 209 -5.73 6.88 -7.66
CA ARG A 209 -5.16 7.76 -8.69
C ARG A 209 -4.26 8.84 -8.11
N GLU A 210 -4.74 9.53 -7.08
CA GLU A 210 -3.98 10.62 -6.46
C GLU A 210 -2.69 10.12 -5.81
N SER A 211 -2.79 9.10 -4.96
CA SER A 211 -1.62 8.48 -4.31
C SER A 211 -0.64 7.92 -5.35
N TYR A 212 -1.14 7.26 -6.40
CA TYR A 212 -0.34 6.77 -7.53
C TYR A 212 0.49 7.88 -8.17
N HIS A 213 -0.15 9.00 -8.54
CA HIS A 213 0.57 10.11 -9.18
C HIS A 213 1.63 10.73 -8.26
N ARG A 214 1.32 10.90 -6.98
CA ARG A 214 2.27 11.44 -5.99
C ARG A 214 3.47 10.53 -5.78
N VAL A 215 3.25 9.22 -5.65
CA VAL A 215 4.31 8.20 -5.48
C VAL A 215 5.23 8.15 -6.71
N VAL A 216 4.65 8.16 -7.91
CA VAL A 216 5.41 8.14 -9.17
C VAL A 216 6.19 9.44 -9.37
N ALA A 217 5.58 10.60 -9.13
CA ALA A 217 6.25 11.90 -9.23
C ALA A 217 7.42 12.05 -8.25
N ALA A 218 7.30 11.46 -7.05
CA ALA A 218 8.37 11.41 -6.05
C ALA A 218 9.49 10.40 -6.40
N GLY A 219 9.32 9.60 -7.45
CA GLY A 219 10.28 8.58 -7.86
C GLY A 219 10.43 7.43 -6.87
N LEU A 220 9.38 7.13 -6.10
CA LEU A 220 9.34 5.98 -5.19
C LEU A 220 9.03 4.68 -5.93
N ALA A 221 8.37 4.78 -7.07
CA ALA A 221 8.06 3.67 -7.98
C ALA A 221 7.96 4.19 -9.42
N ALA A 222 8.11 3.32 -10.41
CA ALA A 222 7.79 3.63 -11.81
C ALA A 222 6.28 3.54 -12.05
N GLY A 223 5.73 4.40 -12.91
CA GLY A 223 4.32 4.36 -13.29
C GLY A 223 4.08 3.53 -14.54
N LEU A 224 3.04 2.70 -14.52
CA LEU A 224 2.60 1.90 -15.67
C LEU A 224 1.31 2.44 -16.30
N GLY A 225 0.66 3.43 -15.66
CA GLY A 225 -0.62 3.97 -16.08
C GLY A 225 -1.81 3.35 -15.35
N GLU A 226 -2.99 3.48 -15.94
CA GLU A 226 -4.26 2.99 -15.40
C GLU A 226 -4.64 1.65 -16.04
N LEU A 227 -5.15 0.71 -15.25
CA LEU A 227 -5.51 -0.63 -15.73
C LEU A 227 -6.52 -0.63 -16.89
N PRO A 228 -7.59 0.21 -16.90
CA PRO A 228 -8.51 0.26 -18.04
C PRO A 228 -7.83 0.68 -19.34
N ALA A 229 -6.87 1.60 -19.29
CA ALA A 229 -6.09 2.00 -20.47
C ALA A 229 -5.19 0.86 -20.96
N LEU A 230 -4.52 0.14 -20.04
CA LEU A 230 -3.69 -1.02 -20.40
C LEU A 230 -4.50 -2.16 -21.04
N ALA A 231 -5.77 -2.30 -20.67
CA ALA A 231 -6.65 -3.33 -21.22
C ALA A 231 -7.27 -2.95 -22.59
N GLY A 232 -7.35 -1.66 -22.92
CA GLY A 232 -8.09 -1.16 -24.09
C GLY A 232 -7.28 -0.35 -25.10
N ASP A 233 -6.09 0.14 -24.74
CA ASP A 233 -5.27 1.00 -25.60
C ASP A 233 -3.88 0.38 -25.84
N ALA A 234 -3.60 0.03 -27.08
CA ALA A 234 -2.31 -0.51 -27.50
C ALA A 234 -1.13 0.48 -27.28
N ALA A 235 -1.37 1.80 -27.29
CA ALA A 235 -0.32 2.77 -27.02
C ALA A 235 0.05 2.78 -25.53
N ALA A 236 -0.94 2.72 -24.64
CA ALA A 236 -0.72 2.59 -23.20
C ALA A 236 0.02 1.29 -22.86
N THR A 237 -0.40 0.17 -23.45
CA THR A 237 0.26 -1.14 -23.28
C THR A 237 1.74 -1.10 -23.72
N ARG A 238 2.03 -0.50 -24.87
CA ARG A 238 3.43 -0.35 -25.35
C ARG A 238 4.26 0.56 -24.43
N ALA A 239 3.68 1.66 -23.92
CA ALA A 239 4.36 2.54 -23.00
C ALA A 239 4.73 1.83 -21.69
N ALA A 240 3.79 1.06 -21.12
CA ALA A 240 4.04 0.24 -19.93
C ALA A 240 5.11 -0.84 -20.19
N ALA A 241 5.04 -1.53 -21.33
CA ALA A 241 6.06 -2.52 -21.74
C ALA A 241 7.44 -1.87 -21.88
N HIS A 242 7.53 -0.67 -22.45
CA HIS A 242 8.78 0.10 -22.56
C HIS A 242 9.36 0.45 -21.18
N THR A 243 8.51 0.92 -20.27
CA THR A 243 8.91 1.22 -18.88
C THR A 243 9.45 -0.03 -18.19
N LEU A 244 8.76 -1.16 -18.29
CA LEU A 244 9.17 -2.42 -17.70
C LEU A 244 10.47 -2.96 -18.31
N ALA A 245 10.61 -2.92 -19.64
CA ALA A 245 11.85 -3.30 -20.32
C ALA A 245 13.05 -2.46 -19.83
N GLY A 246 12.87 -1.14 -19.71
CA GLY A 246 13.90 -0.24 -19.17
C GLY A 246 14.29 -0.59 -17.74
N LEU A 247 13.33 -0.97 -16.88
CA LEU A 247 13.62 -1.42 -15.52
C LEU A 247 14.32 -2.77 -15.47
N LEU A 248 14.00 -3.68 -16.38
CA LEU A 248 14.67 -5.00 -16.46
C LEU A 248 16.11 -4.87 -16.97
N ASP A 249 16.37 -3.95 -17.89
CA ASP A 249 17.69 -3.73 -18.47
C ASP A 249 18.63 -2.89 -17.57
N ASP A 250 18.09 -2.02 -16.69
CA ASP A 250 18.86 -1.01 -15.95
C ASP A 250 18.82 -1.24 -14.43
N GLY A 251 19.85 -1.91 -13.92
CA GLY A 251 20.04 -2.13 -12.49
C GLY A 251 20.29 -0.84 -11.70
N ALA A 252 20.90 0.19 -12.30
CA ALA A 252 21.12 1.47 -11.62
C ALA A 252 19.81 2.21 -11.38
N ARG A 253 18.91 2.19 -12.37
CA ARG A 253 17.56 2.76 -12.21
C ARG A 253 16.75 2.02 -11.14
N ARG A 254 16.84 0.69 -11.07
CA ARG A 254 16.21 -0.08 -9.99
C ARG A 254 16.78 0.29 -8.62
N ALA A 255 18.10 0.44 -8.50
CA ALA A 255 18.74 0.86 -7.26
C ALA A 255 18.33 2.28 -6.82
N GLU A 256 18.15 3.21 -7.74
CA GLU A 256 17.65 4.55 -7.44
C GLU A 256 16.23 4.51 -6.87
N LEU A 257 15.31 3.78 -7.49
CA LEU A 257 13.95 3.57 -6.96
C LEU A 257 13.99 2.93 -5.58
N SER A 258 14.82 1.90 -5.40
CA SER A 258 15.00 1.22 -4.11
C SER A 258 15.47 2.18 -3.01
N ALA A 259 16.48 2.99 -3.28
CA ALA A 259 17.03 3.93 -2.30
C ALA A 259 16.02 4.99 -1.87
N ARG A 260 15.27 5.56 -2.82
CA ARG A 260 14.22 6.54 -2.54
C ARG A 260 13.07 5.92 -1.73
N ALA A 261 12.57 4.77 -2.15
CA ALA A 261 11.50 4.05 -1.48
C ALA A 261 11.88 3.65 -0.05
N TRP A 262 13.06 3.05 0.14
CA TRP A 262 13.58 2.61 1.43
C TRP A 262 13.75 3.77 2.42
N THR A 263 14.13 4.95 1.93
CA THR A 263 14.26 6.17 2.74
C THR A 263 12.90 6.74 3.13
N ALA A 264 11.91 6.69 2.21
CA ALA A 264 10.59 7.26 2.43
C ALA A 264 9.76 6.53 3.49
N VAL A 265 9.97 5.21 3.67
CA VAL A 265 9.25 4.39 4.65
C VAL A 265 10.24 3.62 5.51
N ASP A 266 10.52 4.14 6.69
CA ASP A 266 11.55 3.59 7.60
C ASP A 266 11.08 2.41 8.48
N GLY A 267 9.79 2.05 8.40
CA GLY A 267 9.20 0.97 9.18
C GLY A 267 8.83 1.35 10.62
N ARG A 268 8.95 2.61 11.03
CA ARG A 268 8.71 3.08 12.40
C ARG A 268 7.32 3.71 12.59
N GLY A 269 6.43 3.62 11.59
CA GLY A 269 5.12 4.25 11.61
C GLY A 269 4.26 3.82 12.80
N ARG A 270 4.21 2.52 13.09
CA ARG A 270 3.48 1.99 14.27
C ARG A 270 3.93 2.65 15.58
N SER A 271 5.24 2.75 15.81
CA SER A 271 5.76 3.35 17.04
C SER A 271 5.37 4.82 17.14
N ARG A 272 5.49 5.57 16.03
CA ARG A 272 5.08 6.99 16.00
C ARG A 272 3.60 7.18 16.30
N VAL A 273 2.74 6.32 15.75
CA VAL A 273 1.29 6.38 16.03
C VAL A 273 1.00 6.04 17.48
N VAL A 274 1.63 5.00 18.04
CA VAL A 274 1.48 4.62 19.45
C VAL A 274 1.96 5.77 20.37
N ASP A 275 3.12 6.35 20.09
CA ASP A 275 3.65 7.47 20.88
C ASP A 275 2.68 8.66 20.88
N ALA A 276 2.12 9.03 19.72
CA ALA A 276 1.14 10.10 19.58
C ALA A 276 -0.17 9.80 20.37
N VAL A 277 -0.68 8.57 20.29
CA VAL A 277 -1.87 8.15 21.06
C VAL A 277 -1.61 8.21 22.55
N LEU A 278 -0.45 7.72 23.02
CA LEU A 278 -0.09 7.77 24.45
C LEU A 278 0.09 9.20 24.95
N GLU A 279 0.61 10.10 24.11
CA GLU A 279 0.72 11.51 24.43
C GLU A 279 -0.66 12.17 24.56
N ALA A 280 -1.55 11.91 23.59
CA ALA A 280 -2.93 12.40 23.63
C ALA A 280 -3.70 11.90 24.86
N LEU A 281 -3.53 10.63 25.25
CA LEU A 281 -4.13 10.08 26.49
C LEU A 281 -3.68 10.82 27.75
N ARG A 282 -2.38 11.17 27.83
CA ARG A 282 -1.86 11.95 28.98
C ARG A 282 -2.50 13.33 29.06
N HIS A 283 -2.72 14.00 27.90
CA HIS A 283 -3.40 15.29 27.85
C HIS A 283 -4.86 15.20 28.30
N VAL A 284 -5.60 14.19 27.81
CA VAL A 284 -6.99 13.94 28.24
C VAL A 284 -7.07 13.69 29.75
N ALA A 285 -6.18 12.85 30.29
CA ALA A 285 -6.12 12.57 31.74
C ALA A 285 -5.77 13.81 32.57
N ALA A 286 -5.02 14.76 32.01
CA ALA A 286 -4.70 16.04 32.66
C ALA A 286 -5.78 17.12 32.48
N GLY A 287 -6.89 16.82 31.79
CA GLY A 287 -7.97 17.78 31.51
C GLY A 287 -7.58 18.85 30.46
N ALA A 288 -6.50 18.63 29.69
CA ALA A 288 -6.05 19.53 28.66
C ALA A 288 -6.55 19.08 27.26
N PRO A 289 -6.85 20.00 26.33
CA PRO A 289 -7.19 19.61 24.97
C PRO A 289 -5.99 18.93 24.27
N VAL A 290 -6.28 17.98 23.42
CA VAL A 290 -5.26 17.39 22.51
C VAL A 290 -4.80 18.50 21.56
N GLN A 291 -3.52 18.84 21.59
CA GLN A 291 -2.90 19.89 20.77
C GLN A 291 -2.27 19.28 19.52
#